data_65e8b1b25d0ae31966906564ce9e3f56
#
_entry.id   65e8b1b25d0ae31966906564ce9e3f56
#
_cell.length_a   1.000
_cell.length_b   1.000
_cell.length_c   1.000
_cell.angle_alpha   90.00
_cell.angle_beta   90.00
_cell.angle_gamma   90.00
#
_symmetry.space_group_name_H-M   'P 1'
#
loop_
_entity.id
_entity.type
_entity.pdbx_description
1 polymer ?
#
loop_
_entity_poly.entity_id
_entity_poly.type
_entity_poly.pdbx_seq_one_letter_code
_entity_poly.pdbx_strand_id
1 'polypeptide(L)'
;MKETINIKRKEFVVIEKMGERSFKVERKGKIFFLKKYDRRDELEEFIKNSRRLKITALETPKVYMFDKDQLISVVDFIEGDNVLDLLLKDNSLDELIYKSILADEWYMRREKLKIDFAPNNFKFNGKKLIYLPFKTLPFEQGYNFAMKEFRLWFYTKEFSKYVKSLGYSFDDSKIGNEYATNKQMALMAVKYYM
;
A
#
# COMPACT_ATOMS: atom_id res chain seq x y z
N MET A 1 -23.53 -11.81 -21.51
CA MET A 1 -22.39 -12.72 -21.22
C MET A 1 -21.48 -12.00 -20.25
N LYS A 2 -20.93 -12.69 -19.23
CA LYS A 2 -19.91 -12.09 -18.37
C LYS A 2 -18.59 -12.04 -19.15
N GLU A 3 -17.89 -10.91 -19.09
CA GLU A 3 -16.57 -10.76 -19.70
C GLU A 3 -15.57 -11.72 -19.05
N THR A 4 -14.73 -12.38 -19.84
CA THR A 4 -13.71 -13.30 -19.33
C THR A 4 -12.34 -12.95 -19.90
N ILE A 5 -11.30 -13.19 -19.10
CA ILE A 5 -9.89 -13.02 -19.48
C ILE A 5 -9.19 -14.38 -19.34
N ASN A 6 -8.61 -14.87 -20.44
CA ASN A 6 -7.89 -16.14 -20.46
C ASN A 6 -6.38 -15.89 -20.34
N ILE A 7 -5.74 -16.53 -19.35
CA ILE A 7 -4.29 -16.42 -19.08
C ILE A 7 -3.73 -17.83 -18.88
N LYS A 8 -2.80 -18.25 -19.73
CA LYS A 8 -2.15 -19.59 -19.64
C LYS A 8 -3.18 -20.72 -19.43
N ARG A 9 -4.22 -20.77 -20.25
CA ARG A 9 -5.32 -21.75 -20.18
C ARG A 9 -6.16 -21.68 -18.88
N LYS A 10 -6.09 -20.58 -18.14
CA LYS A 10 -6.93 -20.33 -16.97
C LYS A 10 -7.90 -19.20 -17.29
N GLU A 11 -9.18 -19.46 -17.13
CA GLU A 11 -10.24 -18.46 -17.31
C GLU A 11 -10.48 -17.71 -16.01
N PHE A 12 -10.61 -16.37 -16.12
CA PHE A 12 -10.95 -15.45 -15.06
C PHE A 12 -12.21 -14.66 -15.49
N VAL A 13 -13.24 -14.70 -14.68
CA VAL A 13 -14.47 -13.94 -14.89
C VAL A 13 -14.27 -12.53 -14.35
N VAL A 14 -14.50 -11.50 -15.18
CA VAL A 14 -14.44 -10.12 -14.75
C VAL A 14 -15.69 -9.80 -13.91
N ILE A 15 -15.45 -9.38 -12.66
CA ILE A 15 -16.51 -8.91 -11.74
C ILE A 15 -16.67 -7.41 -11.87
N GLU A 16 -15.54 -6.68 -11.92
CA GLU A 16 -15.51 -5.23 -11.88
C GLU A 16 -14.26 -4.70 -12.60
N LYS A 17 -14.45 -3.63 -13.39
CA LYS A 17 -13.34 -2.86 -13.96
C LYS A 17 -12.97 -1.76 -12.98
N MET A 18 -11.83 -1.89 -12.31
CA MET A 18 -11.34 -0.97 -11.28
C MET A 18 -10.54 0.21 -11.85
N GLY A 19 -10.19 0.14 -13.10
CA GLY A 19 -9.43 1.16 -13.84
C GLY A 19 -9.25 0.71 -15.27
N GLU A 20 -8.55 1.50 -16.06
CA GLU A 20 -8.39 1.24 -17.49
C GLU A 20 -7.78 -0.15 -17.77
N ARG A 21 -6.83 -0.56 -16.93
CA ARG A 21 -6.07 -1.81 -17.05
C ARG A 21 -6.10 -2.68 -15.78
N SER A 22 -7.02 -2.38 -14.87
CA SER A 22 -7.12 -3.03 -13.57
C SER A 22 -8.51 -3.63 -13.40
N PHE A 23 -8.56 -4.90 -13.00
CA PHE A 23 -9.80 -5.66 -12.92
C PHE A 23 -9.86 -6.45 -11.62
N LYS A 24 -11.03 -6.45 -11.01
CA LYS A 24 -11.41 -7.44 -10.00
C LYS A 24 -11.96 -8.64 -10.73
N VAL A 25 -11.35 -9.80 -10.56
CA VAL A 25 -11.72 -11.02 -11.28
C VAL A 25 -11.93 -12.18 -10.32
N GLU A 26 -12.78 -13.14 -10.73
CA GLU A 26 -13.03 -14.37 -10.00
C GLU A 26 -12.50 -15.58 -10.77
N ARG A 27 -11.98 -16.54 -10.04
CA ARG A 27 -11.66 -17.87 -10.54
C ARG A 27 -11.86 -18.91 -9.45
N LYS A 28 -12.72 -19.91 -9.70
CA LYS A 28 -13.03 -21.03 -8.77
C LYS A 28 -13.43 -20.55 -7.38
N GLY A 29 -14.31 -19.53 -7.30
CA GLY A 29 -14.80 -18.94 -6.04
C GLY A 29 -13.80 -18.04 -5.31
N LYS A 30 -12.60 -17.82 -5.86
CA LYS A 30 -11.60 -16.92 -5.27
C LYS A 30 -11.48 -15.64 -6.08
N ILE A 31 -11.38 -14.51 -5.38
CA ILE A 31 -11.26 -13.17 -5.96
C ILE A 31 -9.78 -12.79 -6.09
N PHE A 32 -9.46 -12.15 -7.22
CA PHE A 32 -8.11 -11.69 -7.55
C PHE A 32 -8.16 -10.27 -8.08
N PHE A 33 -7.04 -9.57 -7.94
CA PHE A 33 -6.74 -8.35 -8.67
C PHE A 33 -5.87 -8.67 -9.86
N LEU A 34 -6.33 -8.32 -11.06
CA LEU A 34 -5.65 -8.50 -12.33
C LEU A 34 -5.24 -7.14 -12.88
N LYS A 35 -3.96 -7.01 -13.25
CA LYS A 35 -3.43 -5.81 -13.90
C LYS A 35 -2.80 -6.16 -15.23
N LYS A 36 -3.15 -5.41 -16.29
CA LYS A 36 -2.48 -5.40 -17.59
C LYS A 36 -1.44 -4.29 -17.62
N TYR A 37 -0.30 -4.56 -18.26
CA TYR A 37 0.79 -3.59 -18.43
C TYR A 37 0.91 -3.23 -19.89
N ASP A 38 1.35 -2.00 -20.19
CA ASP A 38 1.59 -1.58 -21.59
C ASP A 38 2.92 -2.10 -22.07
N ARG A 39 3.90 -2.17 -21.18
CA ARG A 39 5.28 -2.46 -21.53
C ARG A 39 5.81 -3.63 -20.71
N ARG A 40 6.71 -4.37 -21.32
CA ARG A 40 7.35 -5.53 -20.72
C ARG A 40 8.21 -5.18 -19.50
N ASP A 41 8.91 -4.05 -19.56
CA ASP A 41 9.74 -3.56 -18.46
C ASP A 41 8.94 -3.28 -17.19
N GLU A 42 7.71 -2.76 -17.31
CA GLU A 42 6.82 -2.53 -16.17
C GLU A 42 6.43 -3.85 -15.46
N LEU A 43 6.12 -4.89 -16.25
CA LEU A 43 5.84 -6.22 -15.68
C LEU A 43 7.09 -6.84 -15.06
N GLU A 44 8.26 -6.68 -15.69
CA GLU A 44 9.51 -7.19 -15.15
C GLU A 44 9.92 -6.49 -13.85
N GLU A 45 9.67 -5.18 -13.76
CA GLU A 45 9.83 -4.43 -12.52
C GLU A 45 8.89 -4.96 -11.42
N PHE A 46 7.61 -5.17 -11.73
CA PHE A 46 6.67 -5.80 -10.80
C PHE A 46 7.19 -7.17 -10.31
N ILE A 47 7.63 -8.04 -11.22
CA ILE A 47 8.15 -9.36 -10.87
C ILE A 47 9.39 -9.25 -9.97
N LYS A 48 10.33 -8.37 -10.31
CA LYS A 48 11.54 -8.10 -9.52
C LYS A 48 11.18 -7.62 -8.11
N ASN A 49 10.33 -6.61 -8.02
CA ASN A 49 9.93 -6.03 -6.74
C ASN A 49 9.11 -7.00 -5.89
N SER A 50 8.21 -7.78 -6.47
CA SER A 50 7.45 -8.80 -5.74
C SER A 50 8.36 -9.86 -5.10
N ARG A 51 9.47 -10.20 -5.76
CA ARG A 51 10.48 -11.13 -5.20
C ARG A 51 11.29 -10.47 -4.07
N ARG A 52 11.68 -9.19 -4.24
CA ARG A 52 12.42 -8.44 -3.21
C ARG A 52 11.58 -8.23 -1.95
N LEU A 53 10.30 -7.90 -2.09
CA LEU A 53 9.41 -7.71 -0.95
C LEU A 53 9.11 -9.01 -0.19
N LYS A 54 9.20 -10.16 -0.84
CA LYS A 54 9.02 -11.47 -0.18
C LYS A 54 10.08 -11.81 0.87
N ILE A 55 11.27 -11.22 0.80
CA ILE A 55 12.33 -11.45 1.80
C ILE A 55 12.17 -10.55 3.03
N THR A 56 11.25 -9.61 2.98
CA THR A 56 10.89 -8.75 4.11
C THR A 56 9.72 -9.33 4.88
N ALA A 57 9.45 -8.83 6.07
CA ALA A 57 8.25 -9.16 6.83
C ALA A 57 7.01 -8.34 6.39
N LEU A 58 7.17 -7.47 5.39
CA LEU A 58 6.09 -6.63 4.87
C LEU A 58 4.98 -7.49 4.27
N GLU A 59 3.75 -7.31 4.76
CA GLU A 59 2.60 -7.99 4.18
C GLU A 59 2.25 -7.38 2.83
N THR A 60 2.18 -8.22 1.81
CA THR A 60 1.79 -7.85 0.43
C THR A 60 0.78 -8.85 -0.12
N PRO A 61 -0.05 -8.50 -1.12
CA PRO A 61 -0.89 -9.48 -1.80
C PRO A 61 -0.04 -10.62 -2.35
N LYS A 62 -0.52 -11.86 -2.23
CA LYS A 62 0.20 -13.00 -2.81
C LYS A 62 0.10 -12.96 -4.34
N VAL A 63 1.23 -13.06 -5.01
CA VAL A 63 1.26 -13.21 -6.47
C VAL A 63 0.77 -14.60 -6.84
N TYR A 64 -0.38 -14.68 -7.50
CA TYR A 64 -0.94 -15.93 -8.00
C TYR A 64 -0.25 -16.38 -9.28
N MET A 65 -0.09 -15.47 -10.24
CA MET A 65 0.62 -15.72 -11.49
C MET A 65 0.95 -14.41 -12.23
N PHE A 66 1.81 -14.53 -13.22
CA PHE A 66 2.04 -13.51 -14.24
C PHE A 66 2.23 -14.17 -15.62
N ASP A 67 1.92 -13.42 -16.66
CA ASP A 67 2.12 -13.82 -18.06
C ASP A 67 2.91 -12.72 -18.77
N LYS A 68 4.11 -13.11 -19.30
CA LYS A 68 5.01 -12.17 -19.97
C LYS A 68 4.62 -11.87 -21.42
N ASP A 69 3.84 -12.76 -22.04
CA ASP A 69 3.41 -12.61 -23.42
C ASP A 69 2.17 -11.71 -23.48
N GLN A 70 1.25 -11.88 -22.54
CA GLN A 70 0.06 -11.03 -22.42
C GLN A 70 0.27 -9.77 -21.56
N LEU A 71 1.45 -9.60 -20.95
CA LEU A 71 1.79 -8.51 -20.04
C LEU A 71 0.79 -8.36 -18.89
N ILE A 72 0.51 -9.45 -18.19
CA ILE A 72 -0.50 -9.52 -17.13
C ILE A 72 0.12 -10.02 -15.81
N SER A 73 -0.28 -9.42 -14.70
CA SER A 73 -0.11 -9.98 -13.36
C SER A 73 -1.47 -10.23 -12.69
N VAL A 74 -1.52 -11.28 -11.87
CA VAL A 74 -2.68 -11.63 -11.04
C VAL A 74 -2.18 -11.84 -9.62
N VAL A 75 -2.77 -11.10 -8.68
CA VAL A 75 -2.47 -11.19 -7.26
C VAL A 75 -3.76 -11.41 -6.47
N ASP A 76 -3.66 -11.85 -5.22
CA ASP A 76 -4.83 -11.96 -4.35
C ASP A 76 -5.51 -10.59 -4.23
N PHE A 77 -6.85 -10.57 -4.31
CA PHE A 77 -7.61 -9.36 -4.02
C PHE A 77 -7.62 -9.14 -2.51
N ILE A 78 -7.27 -7.93 -2.09
CA ILE A 78 -7.26 -7.57 -0.68
C ILE A 78 -8.55 -6.84 -0.34
N GLU A 79 -9.36 -7.44 0.50
CA GLU A 79 -10.49 -6.79 1.16
C GLU A 79 -9.99 -5.95 2.34
N GLY A 80 -10.75 -4.93 2.70
CA GLY A 80 -10.40 -3.99 3.77
C GLY A 80 -10.40 -2.54 3.31
N ASP A 81 -10.28 -1.64 4.27
CA ASP A 81 -10.33 -0.20 4.03
C ASP A 81 -8.96 0.32 3.60
N ASN A 82 -8.94 1.28 2.69
CA ASN A 82 -7.75 2.06 2.42
C ASN A 82 -7.43 2.93 3.64
N VAL A 83 -6.17 2.95 4.07
CA VAL A 83 -5.77 3.70 5.28
C VAL A 83 -5.97 5.19 5.11
N LEU A 84 -5.79 5.75 3.92
CA LEU A 84 -6.10 7.15 3.66
C LEU A 84 -7.59 7.44 3.87
N ASP A 85 -8.49 6.55 3.41
CA ASP A 85 -9.94 6.72 3.61
C ASP A 85 -10.31 6.66 5.10
N LEU A 86 -9.65 5.80 5.88
CA LEU A 86 -9.81 5.77 7.34
C LEU A 86 -9.38 7.09 7.98
N LEU A 87 -8.21 7.62 7.61
CA LEU A 87 -7.72 8.92 8.08
C LEU A 87 -8.63 10.07 7.70
N LEU A 88 -9.23 10.06 6.51
CA LEU A 88 -10.15 11.11 6.08
C LEU A 88 -11.47 11.11 6.87
N LYS A 89 -11.88 9.94 7.37
CA LYS A 89 -13.07 9.82 8.23
C LYS A 89 -12.80 10.28 9.64
N ASP A 90 -11.70 9.81 10.23
CA ASP A 90 -11.34 10.08 11.63
C ASP A 90 -9.82 10.17 11.78
N ASN A 91 -9.33 11.07 12.64
CA ASN A 91 -7.91 11.24 12.97
C ASN A 91 -7.35 10.07 13.81
N SER A 92 -8.20 9.19 14.32
CA SER A 92 -7.78 8.06 15.14
C SER A 92 -7.77 6.76 14.32
N LEU A 93 -6.57 6.30 13.96
CA LEU A 93 -6.39 4.96 13.41
C LEU A 93 -6.28 3.93 14.55
N ASP A 94 -6.66 2.70 14.24
CA ASP A 94 -6.38 1.57 15.12
C ASP A 94 -4.88 1.51 15.47
N GLU A 95 -4.58 1.28 16.74
CA GLU A 95 -3.20 1.21 17.25
C GLU A 95 -2.38 0.14 16.51
N LEU A 96 -3.02 -0.93 16.05
CA LEU A 96 -2.39 -1.99 15.28
C LEU A 96 -1.83 -1.48 13.94
N ILE A 97 -2.46 -0.47 13.32
CA ILE A 97 -1.98 0.15 12.10
C ILE A 97 -0.63 0.85 12.36
N TYR A 98 -0.57 1.67 13.42
CA TYR A 98 0.67 2.39 13.78
C TYR A 98 1.79 1.42 14.16
N LYS A 99 1.49 0.38 14.92
CA LYS A 99 2.43 -0.68 15.25
C LYS A 99 2.97 -1.36 14.00
N SER A 100 2.08 -1.71 13.07
CA SER A 100 2.46 -2.39 11.83
C SER A 100 3.35 -1.53 10.96
N ILE A 101 2.98 -0.26 10.71
CA ILE A 101 3.78 0.61 9.82
C ILE A 101 5.18 0.89 10.38
N LEU A 102 5.33 1.02 11.69
CA LEU A 102 6.63 1.19 12.33
C LEU A 102 7.47 -0.09 12.26
N ALA A 103 6.84 -1.26 12.45
CA ALA A 103 7.52 -2.55 12.27
C ALA A 103 7.95 -2.75 10.80
N ASP A 104 7.08 -2.44 9.84
CA ASP A 104 7.36 -2.54 8.42
C ASP A 104 8.56 -1.65 8.03
N GLU A 105 8.60 -0.41 8.52
CA GLU A 105 9.73 0.48 8.28
C GLU A 105 11.04 -0.07 8.85
N TRP A 106 11.01 -0.61 10.06
CA TRP A 106 12.17 -1.22 10.69
C TRP A 106 12.71 -2.40 9.87
N TYR A 107 11.82 -3.31 9.40
CA TYR A 107 12.20 -4.45 8.56
C TYR A 107 12.76 -3.99 7.21
N MET A 108 12.12 -3.00 6.57
CA MET A 108 12.60 -2.47 5.28
C MET A 108 13.99 -1.85 5.41
N ARG A 109 14.23 -1.10 6.49
CA ARG A 109 15.55 -0.50 6.79
C ARG A 109 16.62 -1.57 6.99
N ARG A 110 16.32 -2.63 7.74
CA ARG A 110 17.22 -3.74 7.99
C ARG A 110 17.64 -4.43 6.70
N GLU A 111 16.73 -4.61 5.77
CA GLU A 111 16.99 -5.23 4.47
C GLU A 111 17.53 -4.23 3.41
N LYS A 112 17.85 -2.99 3.82
CA LYS A 112 18.30 -1.90 2.93
C LYS A 112 17.36 -1.69 1.75
N LEU A 113 16.06 -1.76 2.01
CA LEU A 113 14.99 -1.47 1.06
C LEU A 113 14.21 -0.26 1.53
N LYS A 114 13.60 0.44 0.58
CA LYS A 114 12.66 1.52 0.84
C LYS A 114 11.40 1.31 0.02
N ILE A 115 10.25 1.64 0.58
CA ILE A 115 8.98 1.74 -0.12
C ILE A 115 8.41 3.13 0.07
N ASP A 116 7.33 3.45 -0.64
CA ASP A 116 6.55 4.65 -0.38
C ASP A 116 5.55 4.35 0.75
N PHE A 117 5.80 4.91 1.93
CA PHE A 117 5.00 4.74 3.13
C PHE A 117 3.77 5.67 3.18
N ALA A 118 3.34 6.25 2.07
CA ALA A 118 2.15 7.07 2.04
C ALA A 118 0.89 6.24 2.36
N PRO A 119 -0.06 6.75 3.17
CA PRO A 119 -1.22 5.97 3.66
C PRO A 119 -2.09 5.36 2.56
N ASN A 120 -2.20 6.01 1.39
CA ASN A 120 -2.98 5.48 0.26
C ASN A 120 -2.41 4.19 -0.35
N ASN A 121 -1.17 3.84 -0.04
CA ASN A 121 -0.51 2.63 -0.49
C ASN A 121 -0.86 1.40 0.37
N PHE A 122 -1.62 1.58 1.44
CA PHE A 122 -1.92 0.52 2.38
C PHE A 122 -3.43 0.28 2.53
N LYS A 123 -3.77 -1.00 2.72
CA LYS A 123 -5.08 -1.44 3.20
C LYS A 123 -4.97 -2.08 4.57
N PHE A 124 -6.01 -1.87 5.38
CA PHE A 124 -6.17 -2.53 6.67
C PHE A 124 -7.42 -3.42 6.65
N ASN A 125 -7.26 -4.70 6.96
CA ASN A 125 -8.35 -5.68 6.94
C ASN A 125 -8.86 -6.04 8.34
N GLY A 126 -8.62 -5.18 9.34
CA GLY A 126 -8.97 -5.41 10.74
C GLY A 126 -7.94 -6.25 11.51
N LYS A 127 -6.94 -6.83 10.84
CA LYS A 127 -5.90 -7.67 11.46
C LYS A 127 -4.49 -7.35 10.98
N LYS A 128 -4.35 -6.96 9.73
CA LYS A 128 -3.06 -6.76 9.05
C LYS A 128 -3.08 -5.49 8.22
N LEU A 129 -1.96 -4.79 8.23
CA LEU A 129 -1.65 -3.72 7.31
C LEU A 129 -0.98 -4.33 6.08
N ILE A 130 -1.47 -4.01 4.88
CA ILE A 130 -1.05 -4.66 3.64
C ILE A 130 -0.63 -3.60 2.63
N TYR A 131 0.62 -3.66 2.19
CA TYR A 131 1.19 -2.78 1.17
C TYR A 131 0.81 -3.25 -0.24
N LEU A 132 0.21 -2.38 -1.05
CA LEU A 132 -0.39 -2.76 -2.34
C LEU A 132 0.51 -2.60 -3.57
N PRO A 133 1.37 -1.55 -3.68
CA PRO A 133 1.96 -1.16 -4.98
C PRO A 133 2.99 -2.11 -5.57
N PHE A 134 3.57 -3.02 -4.84
CA PHE A 134 4.72 -3.83 -5.29
C PHE A 134 5.85 -2.96 -5.87
N LYS A 135 6.13 -1.82 -5.24
CA LYS A 135 7.17 -0.88 -5.69
C LYS A 135 8.21 -0.70 -4.60
N THR A 136 9.48 -0.83 -4.97
CA THR A 136 10.59 -0.46 -4.10
C THR A 136 11.25 0.81 -4.61
N LEU A 137 11.74 1.64 -3.69
CA LEU A 137 12.48 2.86 -3.97
C LEU A 137 13.98 2.65 -3.67
N PRO A 138 14.87 3.49 -4.20
CA PRO A 138 16.26 3.50 -3.79
C PRO A 138 16.41 3.69 -2.27
N PHE A 139 17.27 2.90 -1.66
CA PHE A 139 17.55 3.03 -0.24
C PHE A 139 18.38 4.30 0.02
N GLU A 140 17.95 5.11 0.97
CA GLU A 140 18.66 6.31 1.44
C GLU A 140 19.27 6.04 2.80
N GLN A 141 20.60 6.10 2.90
CA GLN A 141 21.26 6.05 4.19
C GLN A 141 20.91 7.31 5.00
N GLY A 142 20.53 7.13 6.28
CA GLY A 142 20.10 8.24 7.14
C GLY A 142 18.66 8.72 6.89
N TYR A 143 17.88 8.04 6.05
CA TYR A 143 16.45 8.33 5.89
C TYR A 143 15.73 8.18 7.23
N ASN A 144 15.00 9.23 7.61
CA ASN A 144 14.22 9.26 8.84
C ASN A 144 12.72 9.24 8.52
N PHE A 145 12.13 8.06 8.59
CA PHE A 145 10.70 7.85 8.36
C PHE A 145 9.84 8.70 9.29
N ALA A 146 10.16 8.73 10.59
CA ALA A 146 9.37 9.45 11.58
C ALA A 146 9.29 10.95 11.29
N MET A 147 10.36 11.54 10.73
CA MET A 147 10.40 12.97 10.41
C MET A 147 9.82 13.32 9.04
N LYS A 148 9.66 12.34 8.16
CA LYS A 148 9.21 12.55 6.78
C LYS A 148 7.81 11.94 6.56
N GLU A 149 7.73 10.66 6.29
CA GLU A 149 6.51 10.00 5.81
C GLU A 149 5.53 9.66 6.93
N PHE A 150 6.01 9.44 8.17
CA PHE A 150 5.12 9.16 9.31
C PHE A 150 4.20 10.36 9.63
N ARG A 151 4.61 11.58 9.28
CA ARG A 151 3.76 12.78 9.41
C ARG A 151 2.50 12.72 8.53
N LEU A 152 2.51 11.92 7.48
CA LEU A 152 1.34 11.69 6.62
C LEU A 152 0.26 10.81 7.29
N TRP A 153 0.54 10.24 8.46
CA TRP A 153 -0.37 9.37 9.21
C TRP A 153 -1.11 10.11 10.34
N PHE A 154 -0.96 11.43 10.38
CA PHE A 154 -1.60 12.32 11.36
C PHE A 154 -2.10 13.59 10.66
N TYR A 155 -3.06 14.27 11.24
CA TYR A 155 -3.55 15.55 10.73
C TYR A 155 -2.51 16.65 10.90
N THR A 156 -1.53 16.66 10.03
CA THR A 156 -0.44 17.64 9.93
C THR A 156 -0.60 18.53 8.70
N LYS A 157 0.23 19.57 8.57
CA LYS A 157 0.31 20.38 7.35
C LYS A 157 0.76 19.55 6.15
N GLU A 158 1.67 18.59 6.38
CA GLU A 158 2.16 17.67 5.37
C GLU A 158 1.03 16.73 4.88
N PHE A 159 0.23 16.19 5.80
CA PHE A 159 -0.95 15.39 5.46
C PHE A 159 -1.95 16.20 4.62
N SER A 160 -2.29 17.44 5.05
CA SER A 160 -3.19 18.31 4.29
C SER A 160 -2.71 18.54 2.86
N LYS A 161 -1.42 18.90 2.69
CA LYS A 161 -0.82 19.10 1.36
C LYS A 161 -0.88 17.83 0.52
N TYR A 162 -0.54 16.70 1.12
CA TYR A 162 -0.56 15.40 0.46
C TYR A 162 -1.96 15.03 -0.03
N VAL A 163 -2.97 15.11 0.84
CA VAL A 163 -4.38 14.79 0.52
C VAL A 163 -4.90 15.68 -0.60
N LYS A 164 -4.64 16.99 -0.53
CA LYS A 164 -5.01 17.95 -1.58
C LYS A 164 -4.32 17.66 -2.91
N SER A 165 -3.07 17.19 -2.89
CA SER A 165 -2.35 16.79 -4.13
C SER A 165 -2.95 15.56 -4.80
N LEU A 166 -3.68 14.73 -4.05
CA LEU A 166 -4.45 13.59 -4.57
C LEU A 166 -5.86 13.96 -5.05
N GLY A 167 -6.24 15.24 -4.96
CA GLY A 167 -7.56 15.72 -5.37
C GLY A 167 -8.65 15.63 -4.32
N TYR A 168 -8.33 15.26 -3.07
CA TYR A 168 -9.30 15.27 -1.98
C TYR A 168 -9.42 16.67 -1.36
N SER A 169 -10.59 17.00 -0.83
CA SER A 169 -10.77 18.13 0.05
C SER A 169 -10.37 17.78 1.47
N PHE A 170 -9.70 18.70 2.19
CA PHE A 170 -9.36 18.54 3.59
C PHE A 170 -9.54 19.86 4.33
N ASP A 171 -10.21 19.82 5.46
CA ASP A 171 -10.44 20.97 6.33
C ASP A 171 -9.22 21.21 7.22
N ASP A 172 -8.48 22.27 6.93
CA ASP A 172 -7.25 22.64 7.65
C ASP A 172 -7.49 23.00 9.12
N SER A 173 -8.73 23.29 9.55
CA SER A 173 -9.06 23.50 10.96
C SER A 173 -8.86 22.23 11.81
N LYS A 174 -8.85 21.06 11.18
CA LYS A 174 -8.58 19.77 11.81
C LYS A 174 -7.09 19.50 12.07
N ILE A 175 -6.18 20.33 11.53
CA ILE A 175 -4.75 20.19 11.79
C ILE A 175 -4.48 20.39 13.27
N GLY A 176 -3.90 19.37 13.91
CA GLY A 176 -3.57 19.39 15.32
C GLY A 176 -2.45 20.37 15.68
N ASN A 177 -2.32 20.64 16.98
CA ASN A 177 -1.17 21.39 17.49
C ASN A 177 0.12 20.62 17.17
N GLU A 178 1.07 21.27 16.51
CA GLU A 178 2.31 20.62 16.02
C GLU A 178 3.13 19.97 17.16
N TYR A 179 3.22 20.63 18.30
CA TYR A 179 3.92 20.09 19.46
C TYR A 179 3.23 18.82 19.99
N ALA A 180 1.91 18.85 20.14
CA ALA A 180 1.14 17.70 20.60
C ALA A 180 1.24 16.53 19.63
N THR A 181 1.15 16.79 18.32
CA THR A 181 1.30 15.78 17.28
C THR A 181 2.71 15.18 17.28
N ASN A 182 3.76 15.99 17.36
CA ASN A 182 5.14 15.52 17.42
C ASN A 182 5.38 14.68 18.68
N LYS A 183 4.82 15.06 19.83
CA LYS A 183 4.88 14.28 21.07
C LYS A 183 4.20 12.92 20.91
N GLN A 184 3.02 12.88 20.30
CA GLN A 184 2.30 11.63 20.03
C GLN A 184 3.08 10.71 19.11
N MET A 185 3.63 11.23 18.01
CA MET A 185 4.48 10.48 17.08
C MET A 185 5.72 9.91 17.77
N ALA A 186 6.39 10.72 18.61
CA ALA A 186 7.57 10.29 19.38
C ALA A 186 7.22 9.17 20.36
N LEU A 187 6.11 9.29 21.08
CA LEU A 187 5.63 8.25 22.00
C LEU A 187 5.33 6.93 21.28
N MET A 188 4.67 6.99 20.12
CA MET A 188 4.43 5.80 19.30
C MET A 188 5.73 5.20 18.78
N ALA A 189 6.66 6.00 18.29
CA ALA A 189 7.96 5.52 17.85
C ALA A 189 8.71 4.80 18.99
N VAL A 190 8.78 5.41 20.18
CA VAL A 190 9.40 4.79 21.36
C VAL A 190 8.70 3.49 21.73
N LYS A 191 7.38 3.46 21.73
CA LYS A 191 6.58 2.28 22.13
C LYS A 191 6.79 1.07 21.20
N TYR A 192 7.06 1.30 19.91
CA TYR A 192 7.07 0.22 18.91
C TYR A 192 8.43 -0.04 18.24
N TYR A 193 9.42 0.87 18.39
CA TYR A 193 10.79 0.62 17.95
C TYR A 193 11.70 0.00 19.05
N MET A 194 11.27 0.01 20.31
CA MET A 194 11.93 -0.67 21.42
C MET A 194 11.28 -2.02 21.72
#